data_98b26917682fdf273d266de903f28743
#
_entry.id   98b26917682fdf273d266de903f28743
#
_cell.length_a   1.000
_cell.length_b   1.000
_cell.length_c   1.000
_cell.angle_alpha   90.00
_cell.angle_beta   90.00
_cell.angle_gamma   90.00
#
_symmetry.space_group_name_H-M   'P 1'
#
loop_
_entity.id
_entity.type
_entity.pdbx_description
1 polymer ?
#
loop_
_entity_poly.entity_id
_entity_poly.type
_entity_poly.pdbx_seq_one_letter_code
_entity_poly.pdbx_strand_id
1 'polypeptide(L)' 'MRCEILGEISDIETFATGSAIREIARLRRIYGPGRWRKRKGIARARLTDGSIHMAEVHRYEASGIGRKEFKIKHLL' A
#
# COMPACT_ATOMS: atom_id res chain seq x y z
N MET A 1 -3.60 -12.85 7.34
CA MET A 1 -3.12 -13.62 6.19
C MET A 1 -1.78 -13.07 5.73
N ARG A 2 -0.80 -13.92 5.61
CA ARG A 2 0.49 -13.51 5.06
C ARG A 2 0.45 -13.64 3.56
N CYS A 3 0.90 -12.58 2.88
CA CYS A 3 0.96 -12.54 1.44
C CYS A 3 2.27 -11.87 1.03
N GLU A 4 2.77 -12.28 -0.12
CA GLU A 4 3.99 -11.72 -0.67
C GLU A 4 3.64 -11.05 -1.99
N ILE A 5 4.08 -9.81 -2.17
CA ILE A 5 3.91 -9.11 -3.44
C ILE A 5 5.03 -9.54 -4.36
N LEU A 6 4.67 -9.99 -5.55
CA LEU A 6 5.62 -10.45 -6.57
C LEU A 6 5.74 -9.40 -7.66
N GLY A 7 6.99 -8.94 -7.89
CA GLY A 7 7.24 -7.95 -8.92
C GLY A 7 6.73 -6.58 -8.56
N GLU A 8 6.43 -5.78 -9.56
CA GLU A 8 6.03 -4.39 -9.37
C GLU A 8 4.52 -4.23 -9.33
N ILE A 9 4.10 -3.16 -8.64
CA ILE A 9 2.70 -2.76 -8.60
C ILE A 9 2.44 -1.90 -9.84
N SER A 10 1.41 -2.26 -10.61
CA SER A 10 1.03 -1.52 -11.82
C SER A 10 -0.24 -0.73 -11.60
N ASP A 11 -0.57 0.15 -12.55
CA ASP A 11 -1.78 0.97 -12.55
C ASP A 11 -1.94 1.78 -11.26
N ILE A 12 -0.83 2.36 -10.80
CA ILE A 12 -0.79 3.07 -9.54
C ILE A 12 -1.49 4.41 -9.65
N GLU A 13 -2.40 4.68 -8.72
CA GLU A 13 -3.02 6.01 -8.61
C GLU A 13 -3.10 6.44 -7.15
N THR A 14 -2.96 7.74 -6.93
CA THR A 14 -3.14 8.34 -5.60
C THR A 14 -4.62 8.64 -5.42
N PHE A 15 -5.22 8.15 -4.34
CA PHE A 15 -6.64 8.37 -4.09
C PHE A 15 -6.96 9.04 -2.75
N ALA A 16 -5.93 9.29 -1.93
CA ALA A 16 -6.09 10.08 -0.71
C ALA A 16 -4.76 10.70 -0.34
N THR A 17 -4.79 11.92 0.18
CA THR A 17 -3.61 12.63 0.62
C THR A 17 -3.87 13.28 1.98
N GLY A 18 -2.81 13.39 2.78
CA GLY A 18 -2.85 14.10 4.05
C GLY A 18 -4.00 13.67 4.94
N SER A 19 -4.78 14.64 5.41
CA SER A 19 -5.88 14.40 6.35
C SER A 19 -7.02 13.56 5.78
N ALA A 20 -7.06 13.35 4.46
CA ALA A 20 -8.04 12.44 3.86
C ALA A 20 -7.68 10.97 4.10
N ILE A 21 -6.45 10.70 4.55
CA ILE A 21 -6.02 9.35 4.90
C ILE A 21 -6.51 9.05 6.31
N ARG A 22 -7.27 7.97 6.48
CA ARG A 22 -7.81 7.59 7.78
C ARG A 22 -6.71 7.38 8.83
N GLU A 23 -5.60 6.76 8.44
CA GLU A 23 -4.52 6.41 9.36
C GLU A 23 -3.44 7.48 9.49
N ILE A 24 -3.72 8.72 9.07
CA ILE A 24 -2.69 9.76 8.99
C ILE A 24 -1.99 10.03 10.32
N ALA A 25 -2.74 10.05 11.43
CA ALA A 25 -2.15 10.31 12.74
C ALA A 25 -1.16 9.21 13.13
N ARG A 26 -1.50 7.96 12.85
CA ARG A 26 -0.62 6.83 13.12
C ARG A 26 0.63 6.87 12.26
N LEU A 27 0.48 7.16 10.98
CA LEU A 27 1.62 7.25 10.06
C LEU A 27 2.60 8.33 10.48
N ARG A 28 2.08 9.50 10.86
CA ARG A 28 2.92 10.61 11.33
C ARG A 28 3.64 10.28 12.61
N ARG A 29 2.98 9.55 13.50
CA ARG A 29 3.57 9.18 14.79
C ARG A 29 4.68 8.14 14.61
N ILE A 30 4.48 7.14 13.74
CA ILE A 30 5.44 6.05 13.58
C ILE A 30 6.61 6.43 12.67
N TYR A 31 6.33 7.08 11.55
CA TYR A 31 7.32 7.34 10.51
C TYR A 31 7.76 8.79 10.42
N GLY A 32 6.97 9.70 10.94
CA GLY A 32 7.28 11.12 10.95
C GLY A 32 6.33 11.97 10.13
N PRO A 33 6.43 13.29 10.27
CA PRO A 33 5.62 14.22 9.48
C PRO A 33 6.08 14.19 8.01
N GLY A 34 5.15 14.32 7.10
CA GLY A 34 5.44 14.31 5.68
C GLY A 34 4.18 14.49 4.87
N ARG A 35 4.34 14.59 3.58
CA ARG A 35 3.21 14.66 2.66
C ARG A 35 2.78 13.24 2.33
N TRP A 36 1.98 12.68 3.19
CA TRP A 36 1.54 11.30 3.07
C TRP A 36 0.51 11.15 1.94
N ARG A 37 0.66 10.08 1.19
CA ARG A 37 -0.27 9.71 0.12
C ARG A 37 -0.67 8.25 0.31
N LYS A 38 -1.93 7.98 0.07
CA LYS A 38 -2.44 6.63 0.00
C LYS A 38 -2.66 6.30 -1.47
N ARG A 39 -1.96 5.28 -1.95
CA ARG A 39 -1.99 4.90 -3.36
C ARG A 39 -2.50 3.48 -3.50
N LYS A 40 -3.10 3.18 -4.64
CA LYS A 40 -3.56 1.84 -4.95
C LYS A 40 -3.06 1.41 -6.32
N GLY A 41 -2.94 0.11 -6.51
CA GLY A 41 -2.52 -0.46 -7.78
C GLY A 41 -2.81 -1.93 -7.80
N ILE A 42 -2.37 -2.58 -8.88
CA ILE A 42 -2.58 -4.01 -9.11
C ILE A 42 -1.22 -4.69 -9.04
N ALA A 43 -1.15 -5.82 -8.35
CA ALA A 43 0.07 -6.60 -8.27
C ALA A 43 -0.27 -8.09 -8.17
N ARG A 44 0.72 -8.93 -8.50
CA ARG A 44 0.59 -10.35 -8.22
C ARG A 44 0.94 -10.60 -6.78
N ALA A 45 0.16 -11.42 -6.12
CA ALA A 45 0.38 -11.77 -4.73
C ALA A 45 0.43 -13.28 -4.58
N ARG A 46 1.40 -13.78 -3.82
CA ARG A 46 1.49 -15.19 -3.46
C ARG A 46 0.90 -15.36 -2.09
N LEU A 47 -0.08 -16.24 -1.98
CA LEU A 47 -0.72 -16.55 -0.71
C LEU A 47 0.05 -17.63 0.04
N THR A 48 -0.32 -17.89 1.28
CA THR A 48 0.38 -18.86 2.12
C THR A 48 0.31 -20.29 1.59
N ASP A 49 -0.70 -20.61 0.79
CA ASP A 49 -0.84 -21.92 0.15
C ASP A 49 -0.02 -22.05 -1.13
N GLY A 50 0.74 -21.01 -1.49
CA GLY A 50 1.56 -20.98 -2.70
C GLY A 50 0.84 -20.51 -3.96
N SER A 51 -0.47 -20.30 -3.90
CA SER A 51 -1.22 -19.83 -5.07
C SER A 51 -0.90 -18.37 -5.38
N ILE A 52 -0.92 -18.00 -6.66
CA ILE A 52 -0.63 -16.66 -7.13
C ILE A 52 -1.89 -16.05 -7.72
N HIS A 53 -2.22 -14.85 -7.27
CA HIS A 53 -3.42 -14.13 -7.69
C HIS A 53 -3.10 -12.69 -8.01
N MET A 54 -3.86 -12.09 -8.92
CA MET A 54 -3.85 -10.65 -9.08
C MET A 54 -4.62 -10.05 -7.92
N ALA A 55 -4.15 -8.93 -7.40
CA ALA A 55 -4.73 -8.31 -6.21
C ALA A 55 -4.69 -6.80 -6.31
N GLU A 56 -5.70 -6.16 -5.71
CA GLU A 56 -5.64 -4.73 -5.50
C GLU A 56 -4.85 -4.47 -4.21
N VAL A 57 -3.80 -3.66 -4.33
CA VAL A 57 -2.89 -3.37 -3.24
C VAL A 57 -2.95 -1.88 -2.91
N HIS A 58 -3.05 -1.55 -1.64
CA HIS A 58 -2.97 -0.17 -1.16
C HIS A 58 -1.67 0.01 -0.40
N ARG A 59 -1.04 1.17 -0.58
CA ARG A 59 0.20 1.47 0.13
C ARG A 59 0.22 2.93 0.58
N TYR A 60 1.04 3.20 1.58
CA TYR A 60 1.27 4.57 2.07
C TYR A 60 2.70 4.97 1.76
N GLU A 61 2.87 6.20 1.29
CA GLU A 61 4.20 6.74 1.04
C GLU A 61 4.22 8.25 1.29
N ALA A 62 5.40 8.77 1.55
CA ALA A 62 5.61 10.21 1.69
C ALA A 62 6.96 10.58 1.09
N SER A 63 7.04 11.78 0.50
CA SER A 63 8.29 12.29 -0.06
C SER A 63 9.34 12.40 1.05
N GLY A 64 10.55 11.92 0.79
CA GLY A 64 11.63 11.93 1.77
C GLY A 64 11.59 10.80 2.79
N ILE A 65 10.45 10.13 2.93
CA ILE A 65 10.30 9.01 3.85
C ILE A 65 10.25 7.69 3.08
N GLY A 66 9.68 7.73 1.87
CA GLY A 66 9.58 6.55 1.01
C GLY A 66 8.29 5.79 1.20
N ARG A 67 8.27 4.58 0.66
CA ARG A 67 7.11 3.69 0.74
C ARG A 67 7.11 2.98 2.08
N LYS A 68 5.98 3.09 2.77
CA LYS A 68 5.78 2.39 4.03
C LYS A 68 4.51 1.57 3.88
N GLU A 69 4.32 0.59 4.63
CA GLU A 69 3.13 -0.24 4.72
C GLU A 69 2.36 -0.43 3.41
N PHE A 70 2.05 -1.64 3.11
CA PHE A 70 1.09 -1.97 2.07
C PHE A 70 0.15 -3.03 2.61
N LYS A 71 -1.03 -3.13 2.01
CA LYS A 71 -1.96 -4.20 2.34
C LYS A 71 -2.74 -4.60 1.10
N ILE A 72 -3.08 -5.87 1.05
CA ILE A 72 -3.91 -6.41 0.00
C ILE A 72 -5.35 -6.17 0.40
N LYS A 73 -6.10 -5.45 -0.44
CA LYS A 73 -7.49 -5.13 -0.13
C LYS A 73 -8.41 -6.24 -0.55
N HIS A 74 -8.18 -6.79 -1.73
CA HIS A 74 -8.93 -7.96 -2.20
C HIS A 74 -8.24 -8.59 -3.39
N LEU A 75 -8.53 -9.84 -3.62
CA LEU A 75 -8.06 -10.57 -4.80
C LEU A 75 -9.00 -10.30 -5.96
N LEU A 76 -8.42 -10.24 -7.15
CA LEU A 76 -9.18 -9.99 -8.37
C LEU A 76 -9.58 -11.30 -9.05
#